data_a99fb078b3b79483609cd936e46f8760
#
_entry.id   a99fb078b3b79483609cd936e46f8760
#
_cell.length_a   1.000
_cell.length_b   1.000
_cell.length_c   1.000
_cell.angle_alpha   90.00
_cell.angle_beta   90.00
_cell.angle_gamma   90.00
#
_symmetry.space_group_name_H-M   'P 1'
#
loop_
_entity.id
_entity.type
_entity.pdbx_description
1 polymer ?
#
loop_
_entity_poly.entity_id
_entity_poly.type
_entity_poly.pdbx_seq_one_letter_code
_entity_poly.pdbx_strand_id
1 'polypeptide(L)'
;EENIMLLRQAVIGDIEAISHIESLCFPEAEAATYEQFKERFNAFSENFLVLEDKDVIGFINGNTSNIKGLPDAFYEDASLHDPSGDYMTVFGLDVHPDYQHQGLAHTLMNGYITLAKERNKKGIFLTCKDHLIGFYESFGYKHLGVSSSTHGEAKWNDMYMEI
;
A
#
# COMPACT_ATOMS: atom_id res chain seq x y z
N GLU A 1 21.53 2.11 23.12
CA GLU A 1 20.77 1.01 22.51
C GLU A 1 20.36 1.39 21.11
N GLU A 2 20.82 0.60 20.13
CA GLU A 2 20.39 0.80 18.74
C GLU A 2 18.95 0.31 18.60
N ASN A 3 18.06 1.19 18.15
CA ASN A 3 16.71 0.79 17.76
C ASN A 3 16.81 0.08 16.41
N ILE A 4 16.55 -1.22 16.42
CA ILE A 4 16.53 -2.00 15.19
C ILE A 4 15.11 -1.97 14.63
N MET A 5 14.95 -1.32 13.47
CA MET A 5 13.71 -1.39 12.73
C MET A 5 13.68 -2.66 11.89
N LEU A 6 12.56 -3.37 11.97
CA LEU A 6 12.37 -4.62 11.25
C LEU A 6 11.27 -4.47 10.20
N LEU A 7 11.66 -4.66 8.94
CA LEU A 7 10.70 -4.79 7.84
C LEU A 7 10.36 -6.27 7.71
N ARG A 8 9.09 -6.62 7.84
CA ARG A 8 8.65 -8.01 7.80
C ARG A 8 7.25 -8.15 7.22
N GLN A 9 6.90 -9.37 6.86
CA GLN A 9 5.54 -9.68 6.46
C GLN A 9 4.60 -9.58 7.67
N ALA A 10 3.41 -9.05 7.46
CA ALA A 10 2.42 -8.91 8.52
C ALA A 10 1.89 -10.27 8.98
N VAL A 11 1.50 -10.35 10.25
CA VAL A 11 0.76 -11.47 10.82
C VAL A 11 -0.61 -10.96 11.27
N ILE A 12 -1.54 -11.89 11.55
CA ILE A 12 -2.92 -11.51 11.90
C ILE A 12 -3.01 -10.54 13.09
N GLY A 13 -2.10 -10.68 14.04
CA GLY A 13 -2.05 -9.80 15.21
C GLY A 13 -1.68 -8.36 14.92
N ASP A 14 -1.21 -8.05 13.70
CA ASP A 14 -0.84 -6.68 13.30
C ASP A 14 -2.02 -5.86 12.81
N ILE A 15 -3.16 -6.47 12.52
CA ILE A 15 -4.28 -5.80 11.85
C ILE A 15 -4.84 -4.64 12.68
N GLU A 16 -4.87 -4.77 14.00
CA GLU A 16 -5.31 -3.68 14.88
C GLU A 16 -4.41 -2.45 14.75
N ALA A 17 -3.08 -2.66 14.79
CA ALA A 17 -2.11 -1.57 14.61
C ALA A 17 -2.20 -0.95 13.21
N ILE A 18 -2.34 -1.77 12.18
CA ILE A 18 -2.51 -1.33 10.79
C ILE A 18 -3.74 -0.42 10.66
N SER A 19 -4.88 -0.88 11.18
CA SER A 19 -6.13 -0.12 11.15
C SER A 19 -6.00 1.20 11.90
N HIS A 20 -5.34 1.18 13.06
CA HIS A 20 -5.12 2.40 13.85
C HIS A 20 -4.27 3.41 13.09
N ILE A 21 -3.15 2.98 12.50
CA ILE A 21 -2.27 3.86 11.71
C ILE A 21 -3.03 4.47 10.53
N GLU A 22 -3.82 3.67 9.83
CA GLU A 22 -4.64 4.16 8.72
C GLU A 22 -5.58 5.28 9.17
N SER A 23 -6.23 5.11 10.33
CA SER A 23 -7.13 6.11 10.87
C SER A 23 -6.43 7.42 11.26
N LEU A 24 -5.13 7.36 11.56
CA LEU A 24 -4.33 8.55 11.86
C LEU A 24 -3.83 9.25 10.60
N CYS A 25 -3.66 8.52 9.50
CA CYS A 25 -3.10 9.03 8.25
C CYS A 25 -4.14 9.58 7.28
N PHE A 26 -5.38 9.10 7.34
CA PHE A 26 -6.42 9.45 6.36
C PHE A 26 -7.73 9.88 7.02
N PRO A 27 -8.49 10.79 6.35
CA PRO A 27 -9.84 11.12 6.79
C PRO A 27 -10.75 9.87 6.78
N GLU A 28 -11.77 9.88 7.62
CA GLU A 28 -12.71 8.75 7.73
C GLU A 28 -13.29 8.31 6.37
N ALA A 29 -13.58 9.26 5.47
CA ALA A 29 -14.14 8.94 4.15
C ALA A 29 -13.17 8.16 3.25
N GLU A 30 -11.86 8.21 3.53
CA GLU A 30 -10.82 7.55 2.74
C GLU A 30 -10.21 6.34 3.42
N ALA A 31 -10.21 6.32 4.76
CA ALA A 31 -9.55 5.26 5.54
C ALA A 31 -10.28 3.93 5.42
N ALA A 32 -9.53 2.86 5.20
CA ALA A 32 -10.06 1.51 5.29
C ALA A 32 -10.31 1.16 6.77
N THR A 33 -11.35 0.36 7.00
CA THR A 33 -11.74 -0.08 8.34
C THR A 33 -10.97 -1.32 8.78
N TYR A 34 -11.03 -1.63 10.08
CA TYR A 34 -10.48 -2.86 10.62
C TYR A 34 -11.02 -4.10 9.88
N GLU A 35 -12.33 -4.14 9.65
CA GLU A 35 -12.96 -5.27 8.96
C GLU A 35 -12.47 -5.41 7.52
N GLN A 36 -12.26 -4.31 6.82
CA GLN A 36 -11.71 -4.32 5.46
C GLN A 36 -10.27 -4.83 5.46
N PHE A 37 -9.44 -4.40 6.41
CA PHE A 37 -8.07 -4.91 6.53
C PHE A 37 -8.05 -6.40 6.84
N LYS A 38 -8.95 -6.86 7.70
CA LYS A 38 -9.06 -8.28 8.02
C LYS A 38 -9.42 -9.12 6.80
N GLU A 39 -10.38 -8.66 6.00
CA GLU A 39 -10.77 -9.31 4.74
C GLU A 39 -9.59 -9.34 3.76
N ARG A 40 -8.88 -8.23 3.61
CA ARG A 40 -7.71 -8.14 2.74
C ARG A 40 -6.60 -9.07 3.22
N PHE A 41 -6.34 -9.09 4.51
CA PHE A 41 -5.32 -9.98 5.08
C PHE A 41 -5.66 -11.45 4.82
N ASN A 42 -6.92 -11.83 4.99
CA ASN A 42 -7.34 -13.21 4.72
C ASN A 42 -7.20 -13.59 3.23
N ALA A 43 -7.35 -12.62 2.33
CA ALA A 43 -7.28 -12.86 0.89
C ALA A 43 -5.84 -12.78 0.35
N PHE A 44 -5.03 -11.83 0.83
CA PHE A 44 -3.69 -11.60 0.29
C PHE A 44 -2.66 -11.16 1.35
N SER A 45 -2.57 -11.91 2.44
CA SER A 45 -1.60 -11.64 3.51
C SER A 45 -0.16 -11.56 3.00
N GLU A 46 0.16 -12.26 1.93
CA GLU A 46 1.49 -12.27 1.30
C GLU A 46 1.89 -10.90 0.74
N ASN A 47 0.93 -10.00 0.57
CA ASN A 47 1.17 -8.63 0.06
C ASN A 47 1.15 -7.58 1.16
N PHE A 48 1.23 -7.98 2.43
CA PHE A 48 1.29 -7.05 3.56
C PHE A 48 2.69 -7.01 4.15
N LEU A 49 3.33 -5.85 4.10
CA LEU A 49 4.60 -5.62 4.81
C LEU A 49 4.36 -4.59 5.91
N VAL A 50 4.96 -4.83 7.06
CA VAL A 50 4.95 -3.89 8.19
C VAL A 50 6.38 -3.52 8.57
N LEU A 51 6.53 -2.33 9.12
CA LEU A 51 7.76 -1.84 9.71
C LEU A 51 7.55 -1.76 11.22
N GLU A 52 8.41 -2.43 11.97
CA GLU A 52 8.31 -2.56 13.42
C GLU A 52 9.51 -1.92 14.11
N ASP A 53 9.24 -1.07 15.09
CA ASP A 53 10.21 -0.52 16.04
C ASP A 53 9.54 -0.60 17.41
N LYS A 54 9.72 -1.72 18.11
CA LYS A 54 8.97 -2.16 19.30
C LYS A 54 7.49 -2.41 18.98
N ASP A 55 6.84 -1.43 18.35
CA ASP A 55 5.47 -1.53 17.85
C ASP A 55 5.48 -1.41 16.32
N VAL A 56 4.40 -1.83 15.66
CA VAL A 56 4.21 -1.58 14.23
C VAL A 56 4.00 -0.08 14.04
N ILE A 57 4.86 0.55 13.23
CA ILE A 57 4.86 2.00 12.99
C ILE A 57 4.55 2.38 11.54
N GLY A 58 4.44 1.41 10.65
CA GLY A 58 4.09 1.66 9.26
C GLY A 58 3.77 0.38 8.53
N PHE A 59 3.09 0.50 7.40
CA PHE A 59 2.75 -0.66 6.58
C PHE A 59 2.52 -0.27 5.13
N ILE A 60 2.56 -1.28 4.26
CA ILE A 60 2.16 -1.18 2.86
C ILE A 60 1.38 -2.43 2.49
N ASN A 61 0.33 -2.28 1.69
CA ASN A 61 -0.45 -3.40 1.21
C ASN A 61 -1.11 -3.10 -0.13
N GLY A 62 -1.49 -4.17 -0.83
CA GLY A 62 -2.23 -4.11 -2.07
C GLY A 62 -2.48 -5.52 -2.57
N ASN A 63 -3.27 -5.64 -3.63
CA ASN A 63 -3.56 -6.93 -4.23
C ASN A 63 -2.66 -7.24 -5.42
N THR A 64 -2.89 -8.39 -6.03
CA THR A 64 -2.29 -8.82 -7.29
C THR A 64 -3.42 -9.11 -8.26
N SER A 65 -3.26 -8.76 -9.54
CA SER A 65 -4.26 -9.05 -10.57
C SER A 65 -3.65 -8.96 -11.97
N ASN A 66 -4.44 -9.33 -12.99
CA ASN A 66 -4.06 -9.14 -14.39
C ASN A 66 -4.60 -7.82 -14.97
N ILE A 67 -5.30 -7.02 -14.17
CA ILE A 67 -5.83 -5.73 -14.61
C ILE A 67 -4.72 -4.69 -14.58
N LYS A 68 -4.61 -3.92 -15.65
CA LYS A 68 -3.66 -2.81 -15.75
C LYS A 68 -4.27 -1.56 -15.13
N GLY A 69 -4.25 -1.49 -13.81
CA GLY A 69 -4.83 -0.37 -13.10
C GLY A 69 -5.20 -0.71 -11.66
N LEU A 70 -5.83 0.24 -11.01
CA LEU A 70 -6.34 0.10 -9.65
C LEU A 70 -7.78 0.62 -9.61
N PRO A 71 -8.75 -0.20 -10.08
CA PRO A 71 -10.16 0.20 -10.01
C PRO A 71 -10.65 0.23 -8.56
N ASP A 72 -11.64 1.09 -8.27
CA ASP A 72 -12.22 1.23 -6.94
C ASP A 72 -12.77 -0.08 -6.37
N ALA A 73 -13.24 -0.98 -7.25
CA ALA A 73 -13.73 -2.29 -6.82
C ALA A 73 -12.68 -3.09 -6.04
N PHE A 74 -11.39 -2.88 -6.28
CA PHE A 74 -10.33 -3.58 -5.55
C PHE A 74 -10.32 -3.22 -4.07
N TYR A 75 -10.63 -1.98 -3.73
CA TYR A 75 -10.69 -1.54 -2.33
C TYR A 75 -11.87 -2.17 -1.57
N GLU A 76 -12.94 -2.48 -2.28
CA GLU A 76 -14.20 -2.96 -1.71
C GLU A 76 -14.33 -4.48 -1.69
N ASP A 77 -13.62 -5.17 -2.61
CA ASP A 77 -13.77 -6.61 -2.81
C ASP A 77 -12.41 -7.32 -2.85
N ALA A 78 -11.99 -7.84 -1.70
CA ALA A 78 -10.72 -8.55 -1.56
C ALA A 78 -10.67 -9.85 -2.38
N SER A 79 -11.82 -10.40 -2.78
CA SER A 79 -11.89 -11.64 -3.58
C SER A 79 -11.40 -11.44 -5.02
N LEU A 80 -11.23 -10.19 -5.46
CA LEU A 80 -10.69 -9.88 -6.79
C LEU A 80 -9.18 -10.10 -6.88
N HIS A 81 -8.52 -10.40 -5.76
CA HIS A 81 -7.11 -10.76 -5.74
C HIS A 81 -6.86 -12.06 -6.52
N ASP A 82 -5.88 -12.00 -7.43
CA ASP A 82 -5.42 -13.17 -8.20
C ASP A 82 -3.89 -13.26 -8.06
N PRO A 83 -3.36 -14.17 -7.23
CA PRO A 83 -1.92 -14.25 -6.97
C PRO A 83 -1.11 -14.62 -8.22
N SER A 84 -1.73 -15.20 -9.25
CA SER A 84 -1.07 -15.50 -10.52
C SER A 84 -1.02 -14.32 -11.48
N GLY A 85 -1.63 -13.19 -11.13
CA GLY A 85 -1.66 -11.99 -11.96
C GLY A 85 -0.28 -11.36 -12.17
N ASP A 86 -0.15 -10.57 -13.22
CA ASP A 86 1.11 -9.95 -13.62
C ASP A 86 1.41 -8.64 -12.88
N TYR A 87 0.42 -8.05 -12.23
CA TYR A 87 0.55 -6.70 -11.64
C TYR A 87 0.20 -6.72 -10.16
N MET A 88 0.97 -5.96 -9.39
CA MET A 88 0.62 -5.65 -8.00
C MET A 88 0.08 -4.23 -7.92
N THR A 89 -0.68 -3.94 -6.87
CA THR A 89 -1.17 -2.60 -6.57
C THR A 89 -0.71 -2.18 -5.19
N VAL A 90 -0.80 -0.88 -4.91
CA VAL A 90 -0.63 -0.34 -3.56
C VAL A 90 -1.94 0.30 -3.16
N PHE A 91 -2.61 -0.26 -2.15
CA PHE A 91 -3.83 0.30 -1.57
C PHE A 91 -3.51 1.40 -0.56
N GLY A 92 -2.41 1.22 0.18
CA GLY A 92 -1.98 2.18 1.17
C GLY A 92 -0.51 2.00 1.50
N LEU A 93 0.15 3.12 1.74
CA LEU A 93 1.52 3.23 2.23
C LEU A 93 1.46 4.23 3.37
N ASP A 94 1.48 3.72 4.60
CA ASP A 94 1.21 4.52 5.79
C ASP A 94 2.37 4.45 6.76
N VAL A 95 2.74 5.61 7.30
CA VAL A 95 3.69 5.71 8.42
C VAL A 95 3.00 6.47 9.55
N HIS A 96 3.08 5.93 10.76
CA HIS A 96 2.52 6.57 11.95
C HIS A 96 3.02 8.03 12.03
N PRO A 97 2.14 9.01 12.31
CA PRO A 97 2.52 10.43 12.31
C PRO A 97 3.76 10.78 13.15
N ASP A 98 3.98 10.08 14.26
CA ASP A 98 5.13 10.33 15.13
C ASP A 98 6.47 9.87 14.51
N TYR A 99 6.42 9.11 13.43
CA TYR A 99 7.59 8.54 12.75
C TYR A 99 7.76 9.03 11.32
N GLN A 100 6.95 9.97 10.86
CA GLN A 100 7.06 10.53 9.51
C GLN A 100 8.30 11.39 9.33
N HIS A 101 8.66 11.65 8.06
CA HIS A 101 9.83 12.49 7.67
C HIS A 101 11.18 11.86 8.06
N GLN A 102 11.25 10.54 8.18
CA GLN A 102 12.48 9.80 8.50
C GLN A 102 12.89 8.80 7.41
N GLY A 103 12.25 8.85 6.25
CA GLY A 103 12.54 7.92 5.14
C GLY A 103 11.91 6.54 5.28
N LEU A 104 10.98 6.33 6.22
CA LEU A 104 10.38 5.02 6.48
C LEU A 104 9.43 4.57 5.36
N ALA A 105 8.74 5.52 4.73
CA ALA A 105 7.91 5.22 3.56
C ALA A 105 8.75 4.68 2.40
N HIS A 106 9.98 5.17 2.23
CA HIS A 106 10.91 4.65 1.25
C HIS A 106 11.30 3.20 1.55
N THR A 107 11.55 2.89 2.82
CA THR A 107 11.88 1.52 3.25
C THR A 107 10.74 0.55 2.92
N LEU A 108 9.51 0.94 3.23
CA LEU A 108 8.32 0.13 2.94
C LEU A 108 8.10 -0.06 1.43
N MET A 109 8.17 1.03 0.65
CA MET A 109 7.99 0.94 -0.79
C MET A 109 9.08 0.13 -1.46
N ASN A 110 10.34 0.32 -1.07
CA ASN A 110 11.45 -0.47 -1.63
C ASN A 110 11.31 -1.96 -1.31
N GLY A 111 10.83 -2.29 -0.11
CA GLY A 111 10.51 -3.67 0.25
C GLY A 111 9.43 -4.27 -0.63
N TYR A 112 8.40 -3.49 -0.91
CA TYR A 112 7.28 -3.92 -1.76
C TYR A 112 7.71 -4.11 -3.22
N ILE A 113 8.55 -3.20 -3.73
CA ILE A 113 9.14 -3.32 -5.08
C ILE A 113 9.99 -4.57 -5.18
N THR A 114 10.81 -4.84 -4.16
CA THR A 114 11.64 -6.06 -4.10
C THR A 114 10.76 -7.31 -4.13
N LEU A 115 9.65 -7.30 -3.38
CA LEU A 115 8.69 -8.40 -3.37
C LEU A 115 8.10 -8.65 -4.77
N ALA A 116 7.73 -7.59 -5.48
CA ALA A 116 7.21 -7.69 -6.85
C ALA A 116 8.25 -8.27 -7.80
N LYS A 117 9.51 -7.84 -7.68
CA LYS A 117 10.62 -8.36 -8.50
C LYS A 117 10.87 -9.85 -8.23
N GLU A 118 10.89 -10.26 -6.97
CA GLU A 118 11.09 -11.66 -6.58
C GLU A 118 9.98 -12.57 -7.11
N ARG A 119 8.77 -12.04 -7.26
CA ARG A 119 7.61 -12.77 -7.78
C ARG A 119 7.46 -12.64 -9.30
N ASN A 120 8.43 -12.01 -9.98
CA ASN A 120 8.43 -11.83 -11.44
C ASN A 120 7.19 -11.08 -11.95
N LYS A 121 6.70 -10.11 -11.19
CA LYS A 121 5.58 -9.27 -11.62
C LYS A 121 6.06 -8.26 -12.67
N LYS A 122 5.15 -7.79 -13.51
CA LYS A 122 5.46 -6.86 -14.60
C LYS A 122 5.44 -5.41 -14.16
N GLY A 123 4.69 -5.08 -13.13
CA GLY A 123 4.60 -3.72 -12.66
C GLY A 123 3.69 -3.55 -11.45
N ILE A 124 3.68 -2.29 -10.95
CA ILE A 124 2.91 -1.90 -9.78
C ILE A 124 2.07 -0.67 -10.12
N PHE A 125 0.78 -0.73 -9.84
CA PHE A 125 -0.15 0.41 -9.99
C PHE A 125 -0.52 0.98 -8.63
N LEU A 126 -0.66 2.29 -8.55
CA LEU A 126 -1.24 2.95 -7.39
C LEU A 126 -1.98 4.20 -7.81
N THR A 127 -2.78 4.75 -6.90
CA THR A 127 -3.36 6.08 -7.04
C THR A 127 -2.87 6.96 -5.90
N CYS A 128 -2.69 8.25 -6.18
CA CYS A 128 -2.24 9.19 -5.17
C CYS A 128 -2.84 10.57 -5.38
N LYS A 129 -2.80 11.38 -4.32
CA LYS A 129 -3.19 12.79 -4.37
C LYS A 129 -2.12 13.61 -5.09
N ASP A 130 -2.49 14.80 -5.60
CA ASP A 130 -1.60 15.65 -6.39
C ASP A 130 -0.24 15.91 -5.72
N HIS A 131 -0.22 16.18 -4.44
CA HIS A 131 1.01 16.53 -3.71
C HIS A 131 1.99 15.35 -3.55
N LEU A 132 1.56 14.13 -3.85
CA LEU A 132 2.39 12.92 -3.73
C LEU A 132 2.94 12.42 -5.08
N ILE A 133 2.56 13.04 -6.19
CA ILE A 133 3.04 12.62 -7.52
C ILE A 133 4.57 12.60 -7.56
N GLY A 134 5.22 13.68 -7.15
CA GLY A 134 6.69 13.77 -7.14
C GLY A 134 7.34 12.74 -6.23
N PHE A 135 6.72 12.45 -5.08
CA PHE A 135 7.21 11.42 -4.18
C PHE A 135 7.25 10.05 -4.87
N TYR A 136 6.17 9.65 -5.53
CA TYR A 136 6.14 8.36 -6.22
C TYR A 136 7.01 8.35 -7.48
N GLU A 137 7.12 9.47 -8.19
CA GLU A 137 8.05 9.58 -9.32
C GLU A 137 9.49 9.31 -8.90
N SER A 138 9.87 9.65 -7.66
CA SER A 138 11.22 9.41 -7.15
C SER A 138 11.59 7.93 -7.09
N PHE A 139 10.61 7.02 -7.02
CA PHE A 139 10.83 5.58 -7.08
C PHE A 139 10.92 5.04 -8.52
N GLY A 140 10.49 5.82 -9.49
CA GLY A 140 10.39 5.40 -10.89
C GLY A 140 8.96 5.22 -11.40
N TYR A 141 7.95 5.58 -10.60
CA TYR A 141 6.57 5.58 -11.08
C TYR A 141 6.36 6.68 -12.12
N LYS A 142 5.53 6.39 -13.12
CA LYS A 142 5.11 7.35 -14.13
C LYS A 142 3.69 7.80 -13.82
N HIS A 143 3.46 9.10 -13.92
CA HIS A 143 2.12 9.68 -13.79
C HIS A 143 1.34 9.43 -15.08
N LEU A 144 0.25 8.68 -15.00
CA LEU A 144 -0.57 8.32 -16.15
C LEU A 144 -1.70 9.31 -16.40
N GLY A 145 -1.98 10.19 -15.46
CA GLY A 145 -3.06 11.17 -15.55
C GLY A 145 -4.03 11.06 -14.38
N VAL A 146 -5.09 11.87 -14.43
CA VAL A 146 -6.13 11.86 -13.40
C VAL A 146 -6.89 10.54 -13.47
N SER A 147 -7.04 9.88 -12.31
CA SER A 147 -7.75 8.61 -12.18
C SER A 147 -9.27 8.82 -12.29
N SER A 148 -9.97 7.78 -12.75
CA SER A 148 -11.43 7.72 -12.68
C SER A 148 -11.93 7.40 -11.26
N SER A 149 -11.04 7.12 -10.31
CA SER A 149 -11.40 6.83 -8.92
C SER A 149 -12.14 7.99 -8.27
N THR A 150 -13.19 7.66 -7.53
CA THR A 150 -13.97 8.61 -6.73
C THR A 150 -13.87 8.31 -5.23
N HIS A 151 -12.91 7.46 -4.84
CA HIS A 151 -12.73 7.04 -3.45
C HIS A 151 -12.64 8.24 -2.50
N GLY A 152 -13.51 8.26 -1.49
CA GLY A 152 -13.56 9.35 -0.52
C GLY A 152 -13.90 10.72 -1.11
N GLU A 153 -14.46 10.78 -2.33
CA GLU A 153 -14.78 12.00 -3.06
C GLU A 153 -13.55 12.89 -3.35
N ALA A 154 -12.34 12.31 -3.24
CA ALA A 154 -11.09 13.01 -3.51
C ALA A 154 -10.66 12.86 -4.97
N LYS A 155 -9.76 13.75 -5.41
CA LYS A 155 -9.11 13.65 -6.71
C LYS A 155 -7.89 12.74 -6.58
N TRP A 156 -7.81 11.73 -7.43
CA TRP A 156 -6.72 10.77 -7.46
C TRP A 156 -5.99 10.79 -8.79
N ASN A 157 -4.71 10.42 -8.77
CA ASN A 157 -3.85 10.31 -9.95
C ASN A 157 -3.38 8.86 -10.09
N ASP A 158 -3.46 8.33 -11.32
CA ASP A 158 -2.94 6.99 -11.61
C ASP A 158 -1.43 7.05 -11.79
N MET A 159 -0.74 6.14 -11.14
CA MET A 159 0.72 5.98 -11.21
C MET A 159 1.06 4.54 -11.55
N TYR A 160 2.10 4.34 -12.35
CA TYR A 160 2.56 3.01 -12.75
C TYR A 160 4.09 2.92 -12.74
N MET A 161 4.59 1.83 -12.17
CA MET A 161 6.02 1.48 -12.25
C MET A 161 6.15 0.16 -12.99
N GLU A 162 6.94 0.15 -14.07
CA GLU A 162 7.34 -1.09 -14.74
C GLU A 162 8.48 -1.75 -13.95
N ILE A 163 8.37 -3.04 -13.77
CA ILE A 163 9.38 -3.83 -13.05
C ILE A 163 10.31 -4.56 -14.03
#